data_d382a02b7f5ae805b27f0e160015d437
#
_entry.id   d382a02b7f5ae805b27f0e160015d437
#
_cell.length_a   1.000
_cell.length_b   1.000
_cell.length_c   1.000
_cell.angle_alpha   90.00
_cell.angle_beta   90.00
_cell.angle_gamma   90.00
#
_symmetry.space_group_name_H-M   'P 1'
#
loop_
_entity.id
_entity.type
_entity.pdbx_description
1 polymer ?
#
loop_
_entity_poly.entity_id
_entity_poly.type
_entity_poly.pdbx_seq_one_letter_code
_entity_poly.pdbx_strand_id
1 'polypeptide(L)'
;MNDCTPNDERRAVLPVIVVCDVSGSMAGAPITTLHAEIDALIRGLSQHPVAASITRLSVVTFADSAHVHVPMSDVPQIGTIAAFEAGGATSYETVFDLLARALPVELKSLASRGHAVYRPTVFFFSDGTPTDDPASWRGARDRLTTNADAPNIVSFGIGDADATVIRDVAYGRGTAFLAHEGNDAASVLPHALDAILHATLDSFAIAPNVSNPMPPLRPPIPTEVPGFIPLDLVYLPATSS
;
A
#
# COMPACT_ATOMS: atom_id res chain seq x y z
N MET A 1 18.62 -38.31 -26.19
CA MET A 1 18.61 -36.83 -26.16
C MET A 1 17.44 -36.40 -25.27
N ASN A 2 17.71 -36.17 -23.99
CA ASN A 2 16.69 -35.68 -23.08
C ASN A 2 16.63 -34.15 -23.24
N ASP A 3 15.57 -33.70 -23.86
CA ASP A 3 15.22 -32.30 -23.91
C ASP A 3 14.86 -31.87 -22.47
N CYS A 4 15.83 -31.31 -21.75
CA CYS A 4 15.58 -30.54 -20.54
C CYS A 4 14.92 -29.22 -20.99
N THR A 5 13.61 -29.19 -21.07
CA THR A 5 12.88 -27.92 -21.05
C THR A 5 13.30 -27.16 -19.78
N PRO A 6 13.80 -25.91 -19.89
CA PRO A 6 14.06 -25.11 -18.72
C PRO A 6 12.74 -25.00 -17.95
N ASN A 7 12.74 -25.51 -16.73
CA ASN A 7 11.62 -25.32 -15.81
C ASN A 7 11.46 -23.80 -15.63
N ASP A 8 10.39 -23.26 -16.23
CA ASP A 8 10.05 -21.84 -16.19
C ASP A 8 9.57 -21.54 -14.74
N GLU A 9 10.55 -21.43 -13.83
CA GLU A 9 10.31 -21.12 -12.42
C GLU A 9 9.81 -19.68 -12.32
N ARG A 10 8.51 -19.51 -12.50
CA ARG A 10 7.85 -18.22 -12.27
C ARG A 10 8.08 -17.79 -10.84
N ARG A 11 8.92 -16.77 -10.65
CA ARG A 11 9.12 -16.19 -9.33
C ARG A 11 7.86 -15.45 -8.91
N ALA A 12 7.30 -15.84 -7.78
CA ALA A 12 6.19 -15.13 -7.17
C ALA A 12 6.62 -13.73 -6.74
N VAL A 13 5.78 -12.73 -6.99
CA VAL A 13 6.01 -11.34 -6.52
C VAL A 13 4.76 -10.78 -5.86
N LEU A 14 4.97 -10.05 -4.77
CA LEU A 14 3.94 -9.35 -4.01
C LEU A 14 4.10 -7.83 -4.20
N PRO A 15 3.22 -7.18 -4.97
CA PRO A 15 3.20 -5.75 -5.09
C PRO A 15 2.67 -5.10 -3.81
N VAL A 16 3.45 -4.20 -3.24
CA VAL A 16 3.12 -3.38 -2.08
C VAL A 16 3.25 -1.92 -2.47
N ILE A 17 2.22 -1.14 -2.26
CA ILE A 17 2.19 0.27 -2.59
C ILE A 17 1.91 1.06 -1.30
N VAL A 18 2.81 1.97 -0.94
CA VAL A 18 2.57 2.90 0.17
C VAL A 18 2.18 4.24 -0.41
N VAL A 19 1.00 4.71 -0.03
CA VAL A 19 0.41 5.97 -0.48
C VAL A 19 0.44 6.95 0.68
N CYS A 20 1.11 8.06 0.50
CA CYS A 20 1.43 9.04 1.53
C CYS A 20 0.78 10.39 1.21
N ASP A 21 -0.09 10.84 2.09
CA ASP A 21 -0.53 12.22 2.12
C ASP A 21 0.68 13.13 2.44
N VAL A 22 0.91 14.09 1.58
CA VAL A 22 1.94 15.13 1.77
C VAL A 22 1.31 16.53 1.66
N SER A 23 0.02 16.65 1.97
CA SER A 23 -0.70 17.92 2.03
C SER A 23 -0.14 18.87 3.11
N GLY A 24 -0.62 20.11 3.11
CA GLY A 24 -0.11 21.15 4.02
C GLY A 24 -0.22 20.81 5.51
N SER A 25 -1.20 20.00 5.93
CA SER A 25 -1.38 19.54 7.31
C SER A 25 -0.24 18.62 7.78
N MET A 26 0.40 17.89 6.86
CA MET A 26 1.54 17.03 7.16
C MET A 26 2.84 17.80 7.44
N ALA A 27 2.86 19.11 7.31
CA ALA A 27 4.09 19.92 7.49
C ALA A 27 4.72 19.76 8.90
N GLY A 28 6.05 19.79 8.95
CA GLY A 28 6.81 19.68 10.19
C GLY A 28 7.14 18.26 10.61
N ALA A 29 6.84 17.88 11.85
CA ALA A 29 7.16 16.56 12.38
C ALA A 29 6.51 15.40 11.61
N PRO A 30 5.21 15.46 11.24
CA PRO A 30 4.56 14.35 10.53
C PRO A 30 5.26 13.94 9.25
N ILE A 31 5.57 14.89 8.35
CA ILE A 31 6.20 14.59 7.05
C ILE A 31 7.63 14.05 7.23
N THR A 32 8.37 14.61 8.20
CA THR A 32 9.73 14.14 8.50
C THR A 32 9.72 12.72 9.05
N THR A 33 8.79 12.43 9.96
CA THR A 33 8.62 11.08 10.51
C THR A 33 8.18 10.10 9.43
N LEU A 34 7.17 10.45 8.62
CA LEU A 34 6.70 9.59 7.54
C LEU A 34 7.84 9.20 6.59
N HIS A 35 8.65 10.17 6.18
CA HIS A 35 9.82 9.92 5.33
C HIS A 35 10.82 8.96 5.99
N ALA A 36 11.18 9.19 7.26
CA ALA A 36 12.11 8.36 8.00
C ALA A 36 11.60 6.91 8.17
N GLU A 37 10.31 6.76 8.41
CA GLU A 37 9.67 5.45 8.60
C GLU A 37 9.51 4.67 7.27
N ILE A 38 9.29 5.36 6.14
CA ILE A 38 9.36 4.72 4.82
C ILE A 38 10.77 4.19 4.54
N ASP A 39 11.79 4.98 4.84
CA ASP A 39 13.18 4.51 4.75
C ASP A 39 13.45 3.31 5.67
N ALA A 40 12.90 3.31 6.89
CA ALA A 40 13.02 2.18 7.82
C ALA A 40 12.31 0.93 7.28
N LEU A 41 11.11 1.06 6.71
CA LEU A 41 10.37 -0.04 6.06
C LEU A 41 11.21 -0.66 4.92
N ILE A 42 11.78 0.17 4.03
CA ILE A 42 12.62 -0.30 2.92
C ILE A 42 13.83 -1.07 3.45
N ARG A 43 14.53 -0.53 4.46
CA ARG A 43 15.67 -1.20 5.08
C ARG A 43 15.25 -2.51 5.75
N GLY A 44 14.15 -2.51 6.51
CA GLY A 44 13.62 -3.69 7.18
C GLY A 44 13.31 -4.81 6.19
N LEU A 45 12.59 -4.52 5.12
CA LEU A 45 12.30 -5.48 4.06
C LEU A 45 13.57 -5.99 3.37
N SER A 46 14.56 -5.11 3.12
CA SER A 46 15.83 -5.48 2.47
C SER A 46 16.67 -6.45 3.29
N GLN A 47 16.57 -6.41 4.62
CA GLN A 47 17.30 -7.28 5.53
C GLN A 47 16.75 -8.71 5.58
N HIS A 48 15.54 -8.95 5.06
CA HIS A 48 14.92 -10.27 5.03
C HIS A 48 14.98 -10.88 3.64
N PRO A 49 15.84 -11.86 3.37
CA PRO A 49 16.12 -12.34 2.01
C PRO A 49 14.87 -12.78 1.24
N VAL A 50 13.92 -13.45 1.90
CA VAL A 50 12.67 -13.90 1.26
C VAL A 50 11.81 -12.69 0.90
N ALA A 51 11.56 -11.77 1.84
CA ALA A 51 10.77 -10.58 1.59
C ALA A 51 11.42 -9.71 0.50
N ALA A 52 12.72 -9.48 0.57
CA ALA A 52 13.48 -8.72 -0.40
C ALA A 52 13.36 -9.27 -1.84
N SER A 53 13.30 -10.61 -1.99
CA SER A 53 13.21 -11.25 -3.30
C SER A 53 11.81 -11.23 -3.91
N ILE A 54 10.78 -11.21 -3.06
CA ILE A 54 9.37 -11.36 -3.49
C ILE A 54 8.63 -10.02 -3.52
N THR A 55 8.94 -9.11 -2.59
CA THR A 55 8.24 -7.81 -2.53
C THR A 55 8.66 -6.90 -3.68
N ARG A 56 7.68 -6.28 -4.30
CA ARG A 56 7.85 -5.14 -5.22
C ARG A 56 7.21 -3.94 -4.57
N LEU A 57 8.03 -2.96 -4.22
CA LEU A 57 7.58 -1.80 -3.46
C LEU A 57 7.47 -0.57 -4.37
N SER A 58 6.39 0.17 -4.22
CA SER A 58 6.20 1.51 -4.79
C SER A 58 5.79 2.48 -3.69
N VAL A 59 6.22 3.73 -3.79
CA VAL A 59 5.77 4.82 -2.93
C VAL A 59 5.12 5.88 -3.81
N VAL A 60 3.92 6.27 -3.45
CA VAL A 60 3.13 7.32 -4.12
C VAL A 60 2.87 8.42 -3.11
N THR A 61 3.11 9.66 -3.48
CA THR A 61 2.75 10.83 -2.67
C THR A 61 1.59 11.58 -3.32
N PHE A 62 0.76 12.21 -2.51
CA PHE A 62 -0.34 13.03 -3.02
C PHE A 62 -0.61 14.25 -2.14
N ALA A 63 -1.02 15.33 -2.81
CA ALA A 63 -1.57 16.56 -2.25
C ALA A 63 -2.60 17.11 -3.25
N ASP A 64 -2.37 18.27 -3.90
CA ASP A 64 -3.18 18.76 -5.05
C ASP A 64 -3.08 17.82 -6.26
N SER A 65 -1.99 17.11 -6.38
CA SER A 65 -1.70 16.11 -7.42
C SER A 65 -1.00 14.89 -6.82
N ALA A 66 -1.10 13.75 -7.52
CA ALA A 66 -0.45 12.53 -7.10
C ALA A 66 0.75 12.20 -7.99
N HIS A 67 1.83 11.72 -7.37
CA HIS A 67 3.09 11.39 -8.02
C HIS A 67 3.63 10.03 -7.57
N VAL A 68 4.19 9.27 -8.51
CA VAL A 68 4.96 8.08 -8.18
C VAL A 68 6.34 8.55 -7.70
N HIS A 69 6.55 8.51 -6.40
CA HIS A 69 7.78 8.93 -5.76
C HIS A 69 8.87 7.87 -5.87
N VAL A 70 8.51 6.61 -5.65
CA VAL A 70 9.34 5.44 -5.92
C VAL A 70 8.58 4.52 -6.89
N PRO A 71 9.08 4.31 -8.13
CA PRO A 71 8.49 3.37 -9.07
C PRO A 71 8.47 1.94 -8.49
N MET A 72 7.55 1.10 -8.96
CA MET A 72 7.47 -0.31 -8.55
C MET A 72 8.81 -1.02 -8.80
N SER A 73 9.53 -1.34 -7.73
CA SER A 73 10.92 -1.80 -7.79
C SER A 73 11.18 -2.98 -6.87
N ASP A 74 12.22 -3.75 -7.18
CA ASP A 74 12.82 -4.70 -6.25
C ASP A 74 13.33 -3.95 -5.02
N VAL A 75 12.93 -4.37 -3.82
CA VAL A 75 13.28 -3.66 -2.58
C VAL A 75 14.79 -3.39 -2.45
N PRO A 76 15.70 -4.35 -2.75
CA PRO A 76 17.14 -4.10 -2.66
C PRO A 76 17.68 -3.09 -3.69
N GLN A 77 16.91 -2.76 -4.71
CA GLN A 77 17.30 -1.79 -5.75
C GLN A 77 16.85 -0.36 -5.41
N ILE A 78 16.01 -0.20 -4.39
CA ILE A 78 15.57 1.10 -3.93
C ILE A 78 16.72 1.73 -3.13
N GLY A 79 17.31 2.77 -3.70
CA GLY A 79 18.34 3.58 -3.03
C GLY A 79 17.73 4.54 -2.00
N THR A 80 18.48 5.57 -1.68
CA THR A 80 17.96 6.69 -0.87
C THR A 80 16.82 7.37 -1.60
N ILE A 81 15.67 7.51 -0.94
CA ILE A 81 14.52 8.21 -1.50
C ILE A 81 14.65 9.71 -1.29
N ALA A 82 14.13 10.49 -2.23
CA ALA A 82 14.10 11.96 -2.10
C ALA A 82 13.22 12.37 -0.92
N ALA A 83 13.55 13.46 -0.26
CA ALA A 83 12.75 13.97 0.85
C ALA A 83 11.31 14.30 0.40
N PHE A 84 10.34 14.01 1.26
CA PHE A 84 8.97 14.46 1.03
C PHE A 84 8.85 15.95 1.35
N GLU A 85 8.08 16.66 0.53
CA GLU A 85 7.75 18.05 0.74
C GLU A 85 6.26 18.19 0.99
N ALA A 86 5.89 18.76 2.15
CA ALA A 86 4.50 18.97 2.49
C ALA A 86 3.98 20.29 1.90
N GLY A 87 2.77 20.23 1.34
CA GLY A 87 2.09 21.41 0.80
C GLY A 87 0.86 21.07 -0.03
N GLY A 88 0.06 22.08 -0.32
CA GLY A 88 -1.16 21.92 -1.11
C GLY A 88 -2.35 21.37 -0.34
N ALA A 89 -3.39 21.04 -1.07
CA ALA A 89 -4.65 20.46 -0.58
C ALA A 89 -4.57 18.91 -0.53
N THR A 90 -5.67 18.26 -0.12
CA THR A 90 -5.74 16.80 0.02
C THR A 90 -6.68 16.24 -1.04
N SER A 91 -6.15 15.87 -2.22
CA SER A 91 -6.96 15.33 -3.32
C SER A 91 -6.87 13.81 -3.40
N TYR A 92 -7.92 13.14 -2.94
CA TYR A 92 -8.07 11.68 -3.08
C TYR A 92 -8.39 11.27 -4.51
N GLU A 93 -9.10 12.12 -5.27
CA GLU A 93 -9.41 11.85 -6.67
C GLU A 93 -8.13 11.63 -7.47
N THR A 94 -7.14 12.52 -7.32
CA THR A 94 -5.90 12.45 -8.10
C THR A 94 -5.10 11.19 -7.83
N VAL A 95 -5.01 10.75 -6.57
CA VAL A 95 -4.26 9.55 -6.21
C VAL A 95 -4.96 8.26 -6.64
N PHE A 96 -6.29 8.17 -6.49
CA PHE A 96 -7.03 7.01 -6.97
C PHE A 96 -7.02 6.91 -8.49
N ASP A 97 -7.10 8.02 -9.21
CA ASP A 97 -6.94 8.05 -10.67
C ASP A 97 -5.54 7.66 -11.13
N LEU A 98 -4.50 8.10 -10.41
CA LEU A 98 -3.14 7.65 -10.67
C LEU A 98 -3.02 6.14 -10.51
N LEU A 99 -3.49 5.60 -9.38
CA LEU A 99 -3.43 4.16 -9.10
C LEU A 99 -4.25 3.35 -10.10
N ALA A 100 -5.45 3.79 -10.46
CA ALA A 100 -6.32 3.11 -11.43
C ALA A 100 -5.67 2.99 -12.82
N ARG A 101 -4.85 3.97 -13.21
CA ARG A 101 -4.11 3.94 -14.49
C ARG A 101 -2.78 3.21 -14.39
N ALA A 102 -2.01 3.43 -13.33
CA ALA A 102 -0.64 2.93 -13.21
C ALA A 102 -0.59 1.45 -12.81
N LEU A 103 -1.41 1.03 -11.84
CA LEU A 103 -1.32 -0.31 -11.27
C LEU A 103 -1.51 -1.43 -12.30
N PRO A 104 -2.53 -1.43 -13.18
CA PRO A 104 -2.68 -2.47 -14.19
C PRO A 104 -1.48 -2.57 -15.15
N VAL A 105 -0.86 -1.43 -15.46
CA VAL A 105 0.34 -1.39 -16.34
C VAL A 105 1.52 -2.05 -15.65
N GLU A 106 1.76 -1.73 -14.38
CA GLU A 106 2.84 -2.32 -13.57
C GLU A 106 2.65 -3.83 -13.39
N LEU A 107 1.44 -4.29 -13.04
CA LEU A 107 1.15 -5.71 -12.87
C LEU A 107 1.35 -6.49 -14.17
N LYS A 108 0.87 -5.93 -15.29
CA LYS A 108 1.10 -6.52 -16.62
C LYS A 108 2.59 -6.58 -16.97
N SER A 109 3.36 -5.55 -16.63
CA SER A 109 4.81 -5.52 -16.81
C SER A 109 5.50 -6.63 -16.00
N LEU A 110 5.13 -6.82 -14.73
CA LEU A 110 5.65 -7.90 -13.91
C LEU A 110 5.29 -9.27 -14.47
N ALA A 111 4.04 -9.49 -14.87
CA ALA A 111 3.58 -10.74 -15.47
C ALA A 111 4.30 -11.05 -16.79
N SER A 112 4.55 -10.04 -17.64
CA SER A 112 5.26 -10.22 -18.92
C SER A 112 6.74 -10.58 -18.75
N ARG A 113 7.33 -10.30 -17.58
CA ARG A 113 8.69 -10.73 -17.20
C ARG A 113 8.72 -12.16 -16.62
N GLY A 114 7.61 -12.89 -16.67
CA GLY A 114 7.51 -14.27 -16.18
C GLY A 114 7.19 -14.37 -14.67
N HIS A 115 6.83 -13.28 -14.00
CA HIS A 115 6.46 -13.35 -12.59
C HIS A 115 5.03 -13.88 -12.38
N ALA A 116 4.83 -14.66 -11.32
CA ALA A 116 3.51 -14.96 -10.77
C ALA A 116 3.14 -13.84 -9.79
N VAL A 117 2.19 -12.97 -10.17
CA VAL A 117 1.91 -11.76 -9.44
C VAL A 117 0.76 -12.00 -8.46
N TYR A 118 1.00 -11.77 -7.16
CA TYR A 118 -0.05 -11.78 -6.15
C TYR A 118 -0.91 -10.51 -6.20
N ARG A 119 -2.11 -10.58 -5.62
CA ARG A 119 -2.98 -9.43 -5.49
C ARG A 119 -2.26 -8.30 -4.75
N PRO A 120 -2.20 -7.08 -5.31
CA PRO A 120 -1.52 -5.95 -4.69
C PRO A 120 -2.15 -5.56 -3.36
N THR A 121 -1.34 -4.97 -2.47
CA THR A 121 -1.84 -4.30 -1.27
C THR A 121 -1.38 -2.85 -1.27
N VAL A 122 -2.32 -1.95 -1.09
CA VAL A 122 -2.12 -0.52 -0.94
C VAL A 122 -2.27 -0.16 0.54
N PHE A 123 -1.28 0.51 1.10
CA PHE A 123 -1.31 1.12 2.42
C PHE A 123 -1.47 2.62 2.25
N PHE A 124 -2.62 3.14 2.62
CA PHE A 124 -3.02 4.52 2.38
C PHE A 124 -2.98 5.32 3.69
N PHE A 125 -2.16 6.36 3.74
CA PHE A 125 -2.02 7.27 4.89
C PHE A 125 -2.56 8.64 4.55
N SER A 126 -3.44 9.18 5.42
CA SER A 126 -3.88 10.57 5.34
C SER A 126 -4.22 11.11 6.73
N ASP A 127 -3.91 12.39 6.94
CA ASP A 127 -4.21 13.13 8.17
C ASP A 127 -5.41 14.07 8.01
N GLY A 128 -6.02 14.10 6.82
CA GLY A 128 -7.05 15.07 6.49
C GLY A 128 -8.30 14.50 5.85
N THR A 129 -9.28 15.38 5.76
CA THR A 129 -10.47 15.17 4.96
C THR A 129 -10.16 15.58 3.51
N PRO A 130 -10.54 14.78 2.50
CA PRO A 130 -10.34 15.15 1.11
C PRO A 130 -11.04 16.47 0.78
N THR A 131 -10.35 17.29 0.02
CA THR A 131 -10.87 18.58 -0.47
C THR A 131 -11.73 18.41 -1.73
N ASP A 132 -11.69 17.22 -2.33
CA ASP A 132 -12.48 16.87 -3.50
C ASP A 132 -13.95 16.72 -3.17
N ASP A 133 -14.80 16.86 -4.20
CA ASP A 133 -16.19 16.43 -4.10
C ASP A 133 -16.28 14.94 -3.75
N PRO A 134 -17.10 14.55 -2.76
CA PRO A 134 -17.22 13.17 -2.32
C PRO A 134 -17.59 12.17 -3.42
N ALA A 135 -18.38 12.56 -4.43
CA ALA A 135 -18.73 11.68 -5.53
C ALA A 135 -17.55 11.49 -6.49
N SER A 136 -16.71 12.51 -6.69
CA SER A 136 -15.55 12.47 -7.58
C SER A 136 -14.50 11.48 -7.07
N TRP A 137 -14.03 11.61 -5.83
CA TRP A 137 -12.98 10.74 -5.31
C TRP A 137 -13.47 9.29 -5.09
N ARG A 138 -14.75 9.11 -4.67
CA ARG A 138 -15.33 7.76 -4.58
C ARG A 138 -15.44 7.11 -5.95
N GLY A 139 -15.83 7.87 -6.98
CA GLY A 139 -15.84 7.40 -8.36
C GLY A 139 -14.45 7.01 -8.86
N ALA A 140 -13.41 7.76 -8.50
CA ALA A 140 -12.00 7.42 -8.80
C ALA A 140 -11.58 6.13 -8.09
N ARG A 141 -11.89 5.98 -6.78
CA ARG A 141 -11.65 4.76 -6.02
C ARG A 141 -12.38 3.56 -6.63
N ASP A 142 -13.62 3.73 -7.04
CA ASP A 142 -14.41 2.66 -7.63
C ASP A 142 -13.81 2.20 -8.97
N ARG A 143 -13.26 3.10 -9.77
CA ARG A 143 -12.50 2.73 -10.99
C ARG A 143 -11.29 1.83 -10.67
N LEU A 144 -10.60 2.08 -9.55
CA LEU A 144 -9.48 1.25 -9.09
C LEU A 144 -9.97 -0.13 -8.60
N THR A 145 -11.11 -0.19 -7.93
CA THR A 145 -11.56 -1.37 -7.17
C THR A 145 -12.50 -2.29 -7.93
N THR A 146 -13.03 -1.89 -9.07
CA THR A 146 -13.97 -2.70 -9.88
C THR A 146 -13.31 -3.55 -10.97
N ASN A 147 -12.00 -3.43 -11.19
CA ASN A 147 -11.29 -4.22 -12.19
C ASN A 147 -10.71 -5.52 -11.62
N ALA A 148 -10.24 -6.42 -12.50
CA ALA A 148 -9.65 -7.70 -12.12
C ALA A 148 -8.35 -7.56 -11.30
N ASP A 149 -7.65 -6.43 -11.47
CA ASP A 149 -6.37 -6.12 -10.80
C ASP A 149 -6.58 -5.30 -9.52
N ALA A 150 -7.82 -5.21 -9.02
CA ALA A 150 -8.17 -4.46 -7.82
C ALA A 150 -7.30 -4.85 -6.62
N PRO A 151 -6.63 -3.89 -5.95
CA PRO A 151 -5.80 -4.18 -4.78
C PRO A 151 -6.63 -4.47 -3.53
N ASN A 152 -5.99 -4.96 -2.47
CA ASN A 152 -6.49 -4.71 -1.12
C ASN A 152 -6.05 -3.30 -0.72
N ILE A 153 -6.91 -2.54 -0.04
CA ILE A 153 -6.56 -1.21 0.48
C ILE A 153 -6.71 -1.21 1.99
N VAL A 154 -5.60 -1.00 2.68
CA VAL A 154 -5.55 -0.75 4.12
C VAL A 154 -5.37 0.75 4.30
N SER A 155 -6.28 1.39 5.03
CA SER A 155 -6.26 2.84 5.23
C SER A 155 -5.93 3.21 6.66
N PHE A 156 -5.07 4.21 6.83
CA PHE A 156 -4.66 4.76 8.12
C PHE A 156 -5.04 6.23 8.18
N GLY A 157 -6.00 6.56 9.05
CA GLY A 157 -6.33 7.93 9.41
C GLY A 157 -5.49 8.36 10.60
N ILE A 158 -4.75 9.45 10.44
CA ILE A 158 -3.90 10.05 11.45
C ILE A 158 -4.35 11.49 11.70
N GLY A 159 -3.97 12.10 12.83
CA GLY A 159 -4.38 13.47 13.15
C GLY A 159 -5.90 13.64 13.17
N ASP A 160 -6.41 14.60 12.39
CA ASP A 160 -7.83 14.98 12.37
C ASP A 160 -8.64 14.23 11.28
N ALA A 161 -8.17 13.06 10.82
CA ALA A 161 -8.84 12.28 9.78
C ALA A 161 -10.25 11.83 10.18
N ASP A 162 -11.21 11.94 9.25
CA ASP A 162 -12.59 11.49 9.47
C ASP A 162 -12.71 9.97 9.34
N ALA A 163 -13.24 9.31 10.38
CA ALA A 163 -13.41 7.86 10.45
C ALA A 163 -14.25 7.30 9.29
N THR A 164 -15.27 8.03 8.82
CA THR A 164 -16.14 7.60 7.73
C THR A 164 -15.37 7.61 6.41
N VAL A 165 -14.60 8.68 6.19
CA VAL A 165 -13.75 8.82 4.99
C VAL A 165 -12.69 7.71 4.95
N ILE A 166 -11.97 7.49 6.06
CA ILE A 166 -10.93 6.46 6.15
C ILE A 166 -11.51 5.05 5.94
N ARG A 167 -12.71 4.79 6.48
CA ARG A 167 -13.42 3.53 6.24
C ARG A 167 -13.80 3.37 4.77
N ASP A 168 -14.28 4.43 4.14
CA ASP A 168 -14.66 4.43 2.72
C ASP A 168 -13.48 4.19 1.78
N VAL A 169 -12.26 4.55 2.18
CA VAL A 169 -11.03 4.28 1.42
C VAL A 169 -10.69 2.80 1.40
N ALA A 170 -10.86 2.10 2.51
CA ALA A 170 -10.49 0.69 2.62
C ALA A 170 -11.27 -0.21 1.65
N TYR A 171 -10.62 -1.27 1.13
CA TYR A 171 -11.24 -2.17 0.16
C TYR A 171 -10.67 -3.60 0.20
N GLY A 172 -11.51 -4.54 -0.22
CA GLY A 172 -11.15 -5.95 -0.34
C GLY A 172 -10.96 -6.59 1.03
N ARG A 173 -9.78 -7.15 1.30
CA ARG A 173 -9.40 -7.65 2.62
C ARG A 173 -8.72 -6.60 3.49
N GLY A 174 -8.60 -5.35 2.99
CA GLY A 174 -8.04 -4.24 3.75
C GLY A 174 -8.88 -3.91 4.99
N THR A 175 -8.25 -3.27 5.94
CA THR A 175 -8.85 -2.78 7.18
C THR A 175 -8.63 -1.27 7.24
N ALA A 176 -9.57 -0.53 7.79
CA ALA A 176 -9.39 0.87 8.11
C ALA A 176 -8.95 1.02 9.57
N PHE A 177 -7.94 1.84 9.79
CA PHE A 177 -7.39 2.17 11.11
C PHE A 177 -7.49 3.68 11.35
N LEU A 178 -7.94 4.07 12.52
CA LEU A 178 -7.96 5.47 12.94
C LEU A 178 -7.08 5.64 14.17
N ALA A 179 -6.19 6.62 14.17
CA ALA A 179 -5.39 6.94 15.34
C ALA A 179 -6.29 7.31 16.53
N HIS A 180 -5.87 6.90 17.74
CA HIS A 180 -6.59 7.29 18.97
C HIS A 180 -6.61 8.81 19.09
N GLU A 181 -7.72 9.32 19.58
CA GLU A 181 -7.88 10.74 19.87
C GLU A 181 -6.74 11.25 20.80
N GLY A 182 -6.15 12.38 20.44
CA GLY A 182 -5.04 12.98 21.18
C GLY A 182 -3.64 12.49 20.79
N ASN A 183 -3.52 11.47 19.93
CA ASN A 183 -2.24 11.08 19.36
C ASN A 183 -1.91 11.99 18.16
N ASP A 184 -0.74 12.60 18.17
CA ASP A 184 -0.24 13.30 17.00
C ASP A 184 0.23 12.33 15.90
N ALA A 185 0.18 12.78 14.66
CA ALA A 185 0.54 11.95 13.49
C ALA A 185 1.96 11.40 13.59
N ALA A 186 2.92 12.19 14.06
CA ALA A 186 4.32 11.76 14.15
C ALA A 186 4.53 10.64 15.18
N SER A 187 3.71 10.59 16.24
CA SER A 187 3.83 9.55 17.27
C SER A 187 3.30 8.18 16.85
N VAL A 188 2.33 8.13 15.92
CA VAL A 188 1.67 6.88 15.52
C VAL A 188 2.22 6.29 14.21
N LEU A 189 2.80 7.11 13.34
CA LEU A 189 3.38 6.67 12.07
C LEU A 189 4.40 5.53 12.23
N PRO A 190 5.35 5.56 13.20
CA PRO A 190 6.29 4.46 13.40
C PRO A 190 5.57 3.12 13.65
N HIS A 191 4.52 3.12 14.46
CA HIS A 191 3.76 1.90 14.76
C HIS A 191 3.04 1.34 13.52
N ALA A 192 2.48 2.22 12.68
CA ALA A 192 1.80 1.79 11.46
C ALA A 192 2.78 1.18 10.45
N LEU A 193 3.94 1.82 10.23
CA LEU A 193 4.96 1.32 9.29
C LEU A 193 5.62 0.03 9.80
N ASP A 194 5.86 -0.10 11.11
CA ASP A 194 6.34 -1.33 11.75
C ASP A 194 5.33 -2.46 11.60
N ALA A 195 4.05 -2.19 11.81
CA ALA A 195 2.98 -3.18 11.60
C ALA A 195 2.90 -3.63 10.13
N ILE A 196 3.11 -2.74 9.16
CA ILE A 196 3.19 -3.07 7.73
C ILE A 196 4.40 -3.98 7.45
N LEU A 197 5.56 -3.65 8.02
CA LEU A 197 6.76 -4.49 7.90
C LEU A 197 6.47 -5.91 8.39
N HIS A 198 5.98 -6.05 9.62
CA HIS A 198 5.69 -7.36 10.21
C HIS A 198 4.62 -8.12 9.43
N ALA A 199 3.51 -7.47 9.06
CA ALA A 199 2.47 -8.11 8.25
C ALA A 199 3.00 -8.57 6.88
N THR A 200 3.92 -7.82 6.28
CA THR A 200 4.56 -8.20 5.02
C THR A 200 5.48 -9.41 5.22
N LEU A 201 6.28 -9.43 6.29
CA LEU A 201 7.15 -10.56 6.62
C LEU A 201 6.33 -11.84 6.92
N ASP A 202 5.26 -11.72 7.69
CA ASP A 202 4.36 -12.83 8.04
C ASP A 202 3.64 -13.41 6.81
N SER A 203 3.45 -12.60 5.77
CA SER A 203 2.87 -13.07 4.50
C SER A 203 3.69 -14.18 3.86
N PHE A 204 4.98 -14.25 4.15
CA PHE A 204 5.91 -15.23 3.60
C PHE A 204 6.22 -16.41 4.53
N ALA A 205 5.38 -16.69 5.53
CA ALA A 205 5.57 -17.82 6.44
C ALA A 205 5.72 -19.16 5.70
N ILE A 206 5.15 -19.28 4.49
CA ILE A 206 5.35 -20.39 3.58
C ILE A 206 6.10 -19.84 2.36
N ALA A 207 7.41 -20.03 2.29
CA ALA A 207 8.18 -19.59 1.15
C ALA A 207 7.80 -20.37 -0.13
N PRO A 208 7.78 -19.72 -1.31
CA PRO A 208 7.68 -20.40 -2.59
C PRO A 208 8.81 -21.42 -2.77
N ASN A 209 8.51 -22.55 -3.39
CA ASN A 209 9.48 -23.59 -3.73
C ASN A 209 9.17 -24.20 -5.10
N VAL A 210 10.04 -25.10 -5.57
CA VAL A 210 9.90 -25.73 -6.90
C VAL A 210 8.56 -26.46 -7.09
N SER A 211 8.05 -27.09 -6.02
CA SER A 211 6.78 -27.82 -6.06
C SER A 211 5.56 -26.91 -5.90
N ASN A 212 5.73 -25.74 -5.30
CA ASN A 212 4.71 -24.73 -5.12
C ASN A 212 5.30 -23.32 -5.28
N PRO A 213 5.48 -22.86 -6.52
CA PRO A 213 6.08 -21.56 -6.81
C PRO A 213 5.19 -20.38 -6.39
N MET A 214 3.89 -20.62 -6.18
CA MET A 214 2.92 -19.62 -5.71
C MET A 214 2.06 -20.20 -4.58
N PRO A 215 2.63 -20.38 -3.36
CA PRO A 215 1.85 -20.84 -2.22
C PRO A 215 0.79 -19.81 -1.86
N PRO A 216 -0.31 -20.20 -1.21
CA PRO A 216 -1.31 -19.24 -0.74
C PRO A 216 -0.67 -18.26 0.24
N LEU A 217 -0.53 -17.00 -0.16
CA LEU A 217 -0.09 -15.93 0.72
C LEU A 217 -1.26 -15.39 1.53
N ARG A 218 -0.98 -15.06 2.78
CA ARG A 218 -1.84 -14.13 3.51
C ARG A 218 -1.57 -12.73 2.95
N PRO A 219 -2.60 -11.93 2.62
CA PRO A 219 -2.36 -10.51 2.31
C PRO A 219 -1.60 -9.85 3.46
N PRO A 220 -0.66 -8.95 3.21
CA PRO A 220 0.09 -8.24 4.25
C PRO A 220 -0.81 -7.18 4.92
N ILE A 221 -1.79 -7.63 5.68
CA ILE A 221 -2.78 -6.78 6.34
C ILE A 221 -2.55 -6.89 7.84
N PRO A 222 -2.14 -5.81 8.52
CA PRO A 222 -2.05 -5.76 9.96
C PRO A 222 -3.41 -6.09 10.60
N THR A 223 -3.41 -6.87 11.67
CA THR A 223 -4.62 -7.16 12.45
C THR A 223 -4.78 -6.20 13.61
N GLU A 224 -3.68 -5.75 14.17
CA GLU A 224 -3.60 -4.79 15.27
C GLU A 224 -2.44 -3.82 15.00
N VAL A 225 -2.66 -2.55 15.34
CA VAL A 225 -1.65 -1.49 15.20
C VAL A 225 -1.66 -0.65 16.46
N PRO A 226 -0.57 -0.61 17.24
CA PRO A 226 -0.52 0.19 18.46
C PRO A 226 -0.82 1.67 18.17
N GLY A 227 -1.68 2.27 18.98
CA GLY A 227 -2.09 3.67 18.81
C GLY A 227 -3.25 3.88 17.82
N PHE A 228 -3.78 2.80 17.23
CA PHE A 228 -4.92 2.85 16.30
C PHE A 228 -6.10 2.00 16.77
N ILE A 229 -7.28 2.42 16.38
CA ILE A 229 -8.53 1.67 16.50
C ILE A 229 -8.86 1.10 15.12
N PRO A 230 -9.06 -0.22 14.99
CA PRO A 230 -9.59 -0.78 13.75
C PRO A 230 -11.06 -0.35 13.59
N LEU A 231 -11.39 0.15 12.40
CA LEU A 231 -12.76 0.50 12.05
C LEU A 231 -13.40 -0.70 11.34
N ASP A 232 -14.52 -1.21 11.87
CA ASP A 232 -15.23 -2.31 11.23
C ASP A 232 -15.67 -1.91 9.82
N LEU A 233 -15.24 -2.68 8.84
CA LEU A 233 -15.73 -2.54 7.47
C LEU A 233 -17.14 -3.14 7.44
N VAL A 234 -18.14 -2.30 7.20
CA VAL A 234 -19.48 -2.78 6.91
C VAL A 234 -19.42 -3.50 5.55
N TYR A 235 -19.38 -4.82 5.59
CA TYR A 235 -19.45 -5.65 4.38
C TYR A 235 -20.85 -5.46 3.76
N LEU A 236 -20.95 -4.58 2.76
CA LEU A 236 -22.12 -4.57 1.89
C LEU A 236 -21.99 -5.79 0.98
N PRO A 237 -22.88 -6.80 1.10
CA PRO A 237 -22.85 -7.93 0.19
C PRO A 237 -23.03 -7.40 -1.23
N ALA A 238 -22.20 -7.87 -2.16
CA ALA A 238 -22.36 -7.59 -3.57
C ALA A 238 -23.81 -7.92 -3.95
N THR A 239 -24.57 -6.92 -4.39
CA THR A 239 -25.91 -7.14 -4.94
C THR A 239 -25.77 -8.04 -6.17
N SER A 240 -26.16 -9.30 -6.00
CA SER A 240 -26.33 -10.23 -7.11
C SER A 240 -27.39 -9.68 -8.04
N SER A 241 -27.01 -9.35 -9.24
CA SER A 241 -27.91 -9.09 -10.36
C SER A 241 -27.56 -9.99 -11.51
#